data_1791343322e0a313048b0e1975eb559c
#
_entry.id   1791343322e0a313048b0e1975eb559c
#
_cell.length_a   1.000
_cell.length_b   1.000
_cell.length_c   1.000
_cell.angle_alpha   90.00
_cell.angle_beta   90.00
_cell.angle_gamma   90.00
#
_symmetry.space_group_name_H-M   'P 1'
#
loop_
_entity.id
_entity.type
_entity.pdbx_description
1 polymer ?
#
loop_
_entity_poly.entity_id
_entity_poly.type
_entity_poly.pdbx_seq_one_letter_code
_entity_poly.pdbx_strand_id
1 'polypeptide(L)'
;MIYQRECLASVKEDIKPLLEKHWEEVALHQGEIKLNPDWKEYARLDAAGMLVAFTARDAGKLIGYCVLLVSQSIHYKDHKFASNDVVFVLPEYRKTYAGYNLIKCAEDYCKESDVSMMTINTKVHI
;
A
#
# COMPACT_ATOMS: atom_id res chain seq x y z
N MET A 1 -5.94 -7.30 -16.82
CA MET A 1 -5.51 -6.60 -15.60
C MET A 1 -6.45 -6.96 -14.46
N ILE A 2 -5.91 -7.42 -13.35
CA ILE A 2 -6.69 -7.81 -12.18
C ILE A 2 -6.28 -6.95 -10.98
N TYR A 3 -7.27 -6.37 -10.30
CA TYR A 3 -7.10 -5.57 -9.09
C TYR A 3 -7.80 -6.30 -7.95
N GLN A 4 -7.06 -6.61 -6.88
CA GLN A 4 -7.60 -7.40 -5.79
C GLN A 4 -6.84 -7.20 -4.49
N ARG A 5 -7.48 -7.54 -3.39
CA ARG A 5 -6.83 -7.68 -2.10
C ARG A 5 -6.05 -8.99 -2.07
N GLU A 6 -4.81 -8.95 -1.60
CA GLU A 6 -4.01 -10.15 -1.36
C GLU A 6 -3.35 -10.08 0.01
N CYS A 7 -3.22 -11.22 0.68
CA CYS A 7 -2.49 -11.28 1.95
C CYS A 7 -1.03 -10.88 1.71
N LEU A 8 -0.48 -10.08 2.61
CA LEU A 8 0.92 -9.64 2.49
C LEU A 8 1.87 -10.84 2.44
N ALA A 9 1.61 -11.88 3.24
CA ALA A 9 2.44 -13.08 3.27
C ALA A 9 2.54 -13.76 1.89
N SER A 10 1.47 -13.70 1.09
CA SER A 10 1.45 -14.35 -0.23
C SER A 10 2.08 -13.50 -1.33
N VAL A 11 2.17 -12.18 -1.16
CA VAL A 11 2.71 -11.27 -2.19
C VAL A 11 4.07 -10.69 -1.83
N LYS A 12 4.56 -10.93 -0.63
CA LYS A 12 5.80 -10.36 -0.11
C LYS A 12 6.98 -10.50 -1.07
N GLU A 13 7.19 -11.70 -1.61
CA GLU A 13 8.31 -11.94 -2.51
C GLU A 13 8.16 -11.23 -3.86
N ASP A 14 6.92 -11.07 -4.33
CA ASP A 14 6.65 -10.32 -5.56
C ASP A 14 6.82 -8.81 -5.36
N ILE A 15 6.56 -8.32 -4.16
CA ILE A 15 6.67 -6.89 -3.82
C ILE A 15 8.13 -6.46 -3.68
N LYS A 16 9.00 -7.30 -3.13
CA LYS A 16 10.39 -6.93 -2.82
C LYS A 16 11.13 -6.23 -3.97
N PRO A 17 11.11 -6.76 -5.22
CA PRO A 17 11.77 -6.07 -6.32
C PRO A 17 11.17 -4.70 -6.63
N LEU A 18 9.85 -4.55 -6.48
CA LEU A 18 9.17 -3.29 -6.73
C LEU A 18 9.43 -2.27 -5.63
N LEU A 19 9.58 -2.71 -4.39
CA LEU A 19 9.94 -1.83 -3.27
C LEU A 19 11.25 -1.12 -3.52
N GLU A 20 12.25 -1.82 -3.99
CA GLU A 20 13.55 -1.22 -4.27
C GLU A 20 13.46 -0.17 -5.37
N LYS A 21 12.75 -0.47 -6.47
CA LYS A 21 12.49 0.50 -7.54
C LYS A 21 11.73 1.72 -7.02
N HIS A 22 10.72 1.51 -6.19
CA HIS A 22 9.93 2.58 -5.60
C HIS A 22 10.81 3.47 -4.72
N TRP A 23 11.66 2.86 -3.87
CA TRP A 23 12.56 3.60 -3.00
C TRP A 23 13.54 4.46 -3.81
N GLU A 24 14.12 3.93 -4.89
CA GLU A 24 15.02 4.67 -5.76
C GLU A 24 14.38 5.92 -6.37
N GLU A 25 13.09 5.85 -6.70
CA GLU A 25 12.37 6.96 -7.31
C GLU A 25 11.93 8.04 -6.32
N VAL A 26 11.42 7.65 -5.15
CA VAL A 26 10.67 8.57 -4.28
C VAL A 26 11.27 8.77 -2.91
N ALA A 27 12.27 8.01 -2.51
CA ALA A 27 12.85 8.13 -1.19
C ALA A 27 13.61 9.46 -1.05
N LEU A 28 13.32 10.16 0.04
CA LEU A 28 14.05 11.36 0.45
C LEU A 28 15.21 10.91 1.35
N HIS A 29 16.34 11.66 1.31
CA HIS A 29 17.50 11.37 2.16
C HIS A 29 18.03 9.95 2.01
N GLN A 30 18.19 9.47 0.75
CA GLN A 30 18.61 8.08 0.46
C GLN A 30 19.92 7.70 1.14
N GLY A 31 20.83 8.64 1.34
CA GLY A 31 22.11 8.41 2.02
C GLY A 31 21.98 8.19 3.52
N GLU A 32 20.90 8.68 4.13
CA GLU A 32 20.64 8.64 5.57
C GLU A 32 19.57 7.63 5.93
N ILE A 33 18.51 7.54 5.12
CA ILE A 33 17.37 6.66 5.37
C ILE A 33 17.42 5.50 4.38
N LYS A 34 17.86 4.35 4.86
CA LYS A 34 18.01 3.14 4.05
C LYS A 34 16.70 2.37 3.98
N LEU A 35 16.43 1.75 2.83
CA LEU A 35 15.31 0.81 2.70
C LEU A 35 15.60 -0.43 3.55
N ASN A 36 14.79 -0.62 4.57
CA ASN A 36 14.91 -1.75 5.48
C ASN A 36 13.54 -2.07 6.09
N PRO A 37 12.65 -2.72 5.32
CA PRO A 37 11.30 -2.99 5.82
C PRO A 37 11.32 -3.91 7.03
N ASP A 38 10.50 -3.58 8.02
CA ASP A 38 10.31 -4.42 9.21
C ASP A 38 9.24 -5.47 8.89
N TRP A 39 9.66 -6.58 8.28
CA TRP A 39 8.76 -7.63 7.84
C TRP A 39 8.01 -8.30 9.00
N LYS A 40 8.59 -8.33 10.19
CA LYS A 40 7.91 -8.87 11.37
C LYS A 40 6.74 -7.99 11.77
N GLU A 41 6.94 -6.67 11.76
CA GLU A 41 5.89 -5.72 12.08
C GLU A 41 4.80 -5.72 11.02
N TYR A 42 5.16 -5.79 9.74
CA TYR A 42 4.20 -5.95 8.65
C TYR A 42 3.34 -7.20 8.84
N ALA A 43 3.95 -8.32 9.17
CA ALA A 43 3.22 -9.57 9.40
C ALA A 43 2.28 -9.47 10.61
N ARG A 44 2.73 -8.80 11.67
CA ARG A 44 1.91 -8.58 12.88
C ARG A 44 0.69 -7.73 12.55
N LEU A 45 0.88 -6.65 11.83
CA LEU A 45 -0.22 -5.75 11.44
C LEU A 45 -1.20 -6.44 10.48
N ASP A 46 -0.69 -7.22 9.53
CA ASP A 46 -1.52 -7.98 8.61
C ASP A 46 -2.40 -8.99 9.36
N ALA A 47 -1.81 -9.74 10.29
CA ALA A 47 -2.54 -10.72 11.11
C ALA A 47 -3.58 -10.05 12.01
N ALA A 48 -3.31 -8.82 12.47
CA ALA A 48 -4.22 -8.06 13.32
C ALA A 48 -5.33 -7.32 12.54
N GLY A 49 -5.31 -7.39 11.21
CA GLY A 49 -6.26 -6.64 10.38
C GLY A 49 -5.97 -5.15 10.32
N MET A 50 -4.77 -4.72 10.73
CA MET A 50 -4.36 -3.31 10.74
C MET A 50 -3.53 -2.92 9.51
N LEU A 51 -3.36 -3.86 8.59
CA LEU A 51 -2.68 -3.64 7.33
C LEU A 51 -3.40 -4.43 6.25
N VAL A 52 -3.64 -3.79 5.11
CA VAL A 52 -4.33 -4.43 3.98
C VAL A 52 -3.58 -4.11 2.70
N ALA A 53 -3.28 -5.13 1.91
CA ALA A 53 -2.55 -4.99 0.65
C ALA A 53 -3.49 -5.22 -0.53
N PHE A 54 -3.35 -4.36 -1.54
CA PHE A 54 -4.07 -4.47 -2.81
C PHE A 54 -3.04 -4.55 -3.94
N THR A 55 -3.32 -5.37 -4.94
CA THR A 55 -2.40 -5.61 -6.05
C THR A 55 -3.05 -5.34 -7.38
N ALA A 56 -2.23 -4.94 -8.35
CA ALA A 56 -2.57 -4.88 -9.75
C ALA A 56 -1.68 -5.88 -10.48
N ARG A 57 -2.29 -6.83 -11.18
CA ARG A 57 -1.57 -7.86 -11.93
C ARG A 57 -1.96 -7.85 -13.39
N ASP A 58 -0.95 -7.93 -14.25
CA ASP A 58 -1.11 -8.07 -15.68
C ASP A 58 -0.60 -9.46 -16.09
N ALA A 59 -1.51 -10.34 -16.54
CA ALA A 59 -1.20 -11.73 -16.85
C ALA A 59 -0.42 -12.44 -15.73
N GLY A 60 -0.81 -12.22 -14.49
CA GLY A 60 -0.19 -12.80 -13.31
C GLY A 60 1.02 -12.05 -12.76
N LYS A 61 1.59 -11.12 -13.53
CA LYS A 61 2.73 -10.33 -13.10
C LYS A 61 2.28 -9.16 -12.22
N LEU A 62 2.90 -9.00 -11.07
CA LEU A 62 2.65 -7.83 -10.21
C LEU A 62 3.21 -6.58 -10.86
N ILE A 63 2.34 -5.60 -11.15
CA ILE A 63 2.73 -4.34 -11.79
C ILE A 63 2.49 -3.12 -10.91
N GLY A 64 1.79 -3.30 -9.81
CA GLY A 64 1.55 -2.22 -8.85
C GLY A 64 0.92 -2.75 -7.57
N TYR A 65 1.01 -1.97 -6.52
CA TYR A 65 0.42 -2.34 -5.24
C TYR A 65 0.10 -1.10 -4.41
N CYS A 66 -0.84 -1.28 -3.49
CA CYS A 66 -1.21 -0.27 -2.50
C CYS A 66 -1.30 -0.97 -1.15
N VAL A 67 -0.59 -0.47 -0.16
CA VAL A 67 -0.67 -0.99 1.22
C VAL A 67 -1.26 0.09 2.10
N LEU A 68 -2.38 -0.23 2.74
CA LEU A 68 -3.03 0.64 3.70
C LEU A 68 -2.72 0.21 5.12
N LEU A 69 -2.52 1.18 6.00
CA LEU A 69 -2.53 1.00 7.45
C LEU A 69 -3.89 1.44 7.96
N VAL A 70 -4.55 0.56 8.71
CA VAL A 70 -5.89 0.80 9.26
C VAL A 70 -5.79 0.79 10.77
N SER A 71 -6.28 1.83 11.41
CA SER A 71 -6.25 1.92 12.87
C SER A 71 -7.44 2.67 13.42
N GLN A 72 -7.70 2.46 14.71
CA GLN A 72 -8.68 3.23 15.44
C GLN A 72 -8.17 4.67 15.58
N SER A 73 -9.02 5.64 15.26
CA SER A 73 -8.63 7.04 15.42
C SER A 73 -8.53 7.40 16.90
N ILE A 74 -7.44 8.06 17.28
CA ILE A 74 -7.28 8.56 18.66
C ILE A 74 -8.22 9.74 18.90
N HIS A 75 -8.36 10.59 17.89
CA HIS A 75 -9.22 11.78 17.99
C HIS A 75 -10.71 11.45 17.92
N TYR A 76 -11.05 10.41 17.13
CA TYR A 76 -12.41 9.91 16.96
C TYR A 76 -12.45 8.42 17.28
N LYS A 77 -12.45 8.08 18.56
CA LYS A 77 -12.20 6.70 19.00
C LYS A 77 -13.20 5.65 18.51
N ASP A 78 -14.39 6.08 18.07
CA ASP A 78 -15.42 5.17 17.56
C ASP A 78 -15.27 4.87 16.06
N HIS A 79 -14.25 5.42 15.43
CA HIS A 79 -14.02 5.30 13.99
C HIS A 79 -12.65 4.74 13.65
N LYS A 80 -12.58 3.97 12.58
CA LYS A 80 -11.33 3.51 11.98
C LYS A 80 -10.96 4.40 10.81
N PHE A 81 -9.69 4.74 10.72
CA PHE A 81 -9.13 5.51 9.60
C PHE A 81 -8.06 4.69 8.91
N ALA A 82 -7.96 4.86 7.60
CA ALA A 82 -6.94 4.21 6.80
C ALA A 82 -6.05 5.26 6.13
N SER A 83 -4.77 4.96 6.01
CA SER A 83 -3.83 5.77 5.25
C SER A 83 -2.84 4.87 4.52
N ASN A 84 -2.28 5.38 3.42
CA ASN A 84 -1.31 4.61 2.67
C ASN A 84 0.03 4.53 3.39
N ASP A 85 0.59 3.32 3.45
CA ASP A 85 2.00 3.10 3.73
C ASP A 85 2.78 3.29 2.42
N VAL A 86 2.37 2.58 1.37
CA VAL A 86 2.95 2.73 0.03
C VAL A 86 1.86 2.61 -1.04
N VAL A 87 2.05 3.34 -2.15
CA VAL A 87 1.31 3.16 -3.40
C VAL A 87 2.34 3.24 -4.52
N PHE A 88 2.41 2.22 -5.34
CA PHE A 88 3.38 2.16 -6.43
C PHE A 88 2.82 1.44 -7.64
N VAL A 89 3.13 1.97 -8.83
CA VAL A 89 2.83 1.34 -10.12
C VAL A 89 4.10 1.43 -10.95
N LEU A 90 4.47 0.33 -11.63
CA LEU A 90 5.62 0.33 -12.51
C LEU A 90 5.49 1.45 -13.57
N PRO A 91 6.60 2.13 -13.93
CA PRO A 91 6.54 3.27 -14.85
C PRO A 91 5.82 2.98 -16.16
N GLU A 92 5.96 1.77 -16.72
CA GLU A 92 5.34 1.36 -17.99
C GLU A 92 3.80 1.37 -17.92
N TYR A 93 3.24 1.28 -16.73
CA TYR A 93 1.79 1.20 -16.52
C TYR A 93 1.18 2.50 -16.00
N ARG A 94 1.99 3.55 -15.78
CA ARG A 94 1.50 4.82 -15.17
C ARG A 94 0.60 5.64 -16.08
N LYS A 95 0.66 5.42 -17.39
CA LYS A 95 -0.22 6.09 -18.36
C LYS A 95 -1.56 5.36 -18.54
N THR A 96 -1.76 4.26 -17.82
CA THR A 96 -3.03 3.52 -17.77
C THR A 96 -3.81 3.97 -16.55
N TYR A 97 -4.99 3.38 -16.34
CA TYR A 97 -5.80 3.61 -15.14
C TYR A 97 -5.38 2.75 -13.95
N ALA A 98 -4.19 2.12 -13.99
CA ALA A 98 -3.77 1.17 -12.95
C ALA A 98 -3.72 1.79 -11.56
N GLY A 99 -3.12 2.98 -11.43
CA GLY A 99 -3.06 3.68 -10.14
C GLY A 99 -4.44 4.05 -9.62
N TYR A 100 -5.29 4.59 -10.49
CA TYR A 100 -6.67 4.92 -10.15
C TYR A 100 -7.43 3.68 -9.67
N ASN A 101 -7.32 2.57 -10.42
CA ASN A 101 -8.05 1.35 -10.09
C ASN A 101 -7.55 0.70 -8.80
N LEU A 102 -6.26 0.80 -8.48
CA LEU A 102 -5.71 0.35 -7.20
C LEU A 102 -6.32 1.13 -6.03
N ILE A 103 -6.33 2.45 -6.14
CA ILE A 103 -6.90 3.31 -5.10
C ILE A 103 -8.40 3.07 -4.96
N LYS A 104 -9.09 2.89 -6.09
CA LYS A 104 -10.52 2.57 -6.10
C LYS A 104 -10.80 1.23 -5.42
N CYS A 105 -9.98 0.22 -5.66
CA CYS A 105 -10.09 -1.08 -5.01
C CYS A 105 -9.93 -0.93 -3.49
N ALA A 106 -8.97 -0.14 -3.04
CA ALA A 106 -8.75 0.15 -1.62
C ALA A 106 -9.94 0.91 -1.01
N GLU A 107 -10.47 1.89 -1.73
CA GLU A 107 -11.63 2.67 -1.29
C GLU A 107 -12.86 1.76 -1.12
N ASP A 108 -13.12 0.89 -2.08
CA ASP A 108 -14.25 -0.03 -2.02
C ASP A 108 -14.13 -0.98 -0.81
N TYR A 109 -12.93 -1.48 -0.54
CA TYR A 109 -12.67 -2.27 0.66
C TYR A 109 -12.99 -1.49 1.93
N CYS A 110 -12.54 -0.24 2.02
CA CYS A 110 -12.79 0.61 3.17
C CYS A 110 -14.29 0.82 3.41
N LYS A 111 -15.05 1.05 2.35
CA LYS A 111 -16.50 1.21 2.44
C LYS A 111 -17.20 -0.04 2.98
N GLU A 112 -16.71 -1.21 2.58
CA GLU A 112 -17.29 -2.50 2.99
C GLU A 112 -16.83 -2.96 4.38
N SER A 113 -15.76 -2.37 4.92
CA SER A 113 -15.09 -2.82 6.14
C SER A 113 -15.20 -1.84 7.31
N ASP A 114 -16.19 -0.95 7.28
CA ASP A 114 -16.43 0.03 8.35
C ASP A 114 -15.26 0.99 8.60
N VAL A 115 -14.49 1.29 7.57
CA VAL A 115 -13.47 2.33 7.63
C VAL A 115 -14.12 3.66 7.27
N SER A 116 -14.06 4.62 8.19
CA SER A 116 -14.78 5.90 8.06
C SER A 116 -14.09 6.91 7.17
N MET A 117 -12.77 6.83 7.05
CA MET A 117 -11.98 7.76 6.25
C MET A 117 -10.73 7.08 5.72
N MET A 118 -10.41 7.33 4.45
CA MET A 118 -9.16 6.91 3.84
C MET A 118 -8.42 8.14 3.33
N THR A 119 -7.14 8.27 3.68
CA THR A 119 -6.28 9.33 3.17
C THR A 119 -5.13 8.75 2.38
N ILE A 120 -4.76 9.45 1.30
CA ILE A 120 -3.57 9.14 0.52
C ILE A 120 -2.60 10.29 0.72
N ASN A 121 -1.44 9.99 1.31
CA ASN A 121 -0.46 10.98 1.72
C ASN A 121 0.71 11.06 0.74
N THR A 122 1.31 12.25 0.66
CA THR A 122 2.56 12.47 -0.07
C THR A 122 3.66 12.83 0.92
N LYS A 123 4.93 12.68 0.49
CA LYS A 123 6.08 13.01 1.33
C LYS A 123 6.40 14.49 1.25
N VAL A 124 6.89 15.03 2.37
CA VAL A 124 7.46 16.38 2.44
C VAL A 124 8.94 16.24 2.75
N HIS A 125 9.78 16.92 1.94
CA HIS A 125 11.22 16.94 2.16
C HIS A 125 11.56 17.90 3.31
N ILE A 126 12.20 17.36 4.33
CA ILE A 126 12.62 18.14 5.51
C ILE A 126 14.14 18.28 5.54
#